data_6d16cdf33771c18bff2fc2e0c2631dd5
#
_entry.id   6d16cdf33771c18bff2fc2e0c2631dd5
#
_cell.length_a   1.000
_cell.length_b   1.000
_cell.length_c   1.000
_cell.angle_alpha   90.00
_cell.angle_beta   90.00
_cell.angle_gamma   90.00
#
_symmetry.space_group_name_H-M   'P 1'
#
loop_
_entity.id
_entity.type
_entity.pdbx_description
1 polymer ?
#
loop_
_entity_poly.entity_id
_entity_poly.type
_entity_poly.pdbx_seq_one_letter_code
_entity_poly.pdbx_strand_id
1 'polypeptide(L)'
;MSPRRKFSPGEAPLLSEQPLPPGRDRRLPVVGAVAAVLMVAAITVCTLMLISHEARVTTASKNREVLSYVTGFMTGFTSLDPFHANDYVLRVQGDATGDFAKEYQDKANEILLQVARAEPATGSVLDAGVERWNDDGSANVIVATLVTSKSPDGKRVFENTTRWMATATREGNRWKISNLTTVV
;
A
#
# COMPACT_ATOMS: atom_id res chain seq x y z
N MET A 1 -77.43 65.22 20.22
CA MET A 1 -78.13 63.92 20.07
C MET A 1 -77.62 63.28 18.78
N SER A 2 -76.84 62.20 18.87
CA SER A 2 -76.26 61.52 17.71
C SER A 2 -77.23 60.43 17.25
N PRO A 3 -77.63 60.33 15.98
CA PRO A 3 -78.63 59.35 15.54
C PRO A 3 -77.92 57.95 15.46
N ARG A 4 -78.45 56.98 16.20
CA ARG A 4 -78.11 55.57 16.05
C ARG A 4 -78.51 55.06 14.67
N ARG A 5 -77.54 54.72 13.87
CA ARG A 5 -77.78 54.03 12.58
C ARG A 5 -78.35 52.63 12.83
N LYS A 6 -79.53 52.34 12.39
CA LYS A 6 -80.10 50.99 12.39
C LYS A 6 -79.60 50.26 11.17
N PHE A 7 -78.98 49.12 11.38
CA PHE A 7 -78.57 48.23 10.29
C PHE A 7 -79.80 47.55 9.72
N SER A 8 -79.84 47.48 8.39
CA SER A 8 -80.92 46.76 7.64
C SER A 8 -80.64 45.23 7.78
N PRO A 9 -81.80 44.42 7.80
CA PRO A 9 -81.58 42.95 7.83
C PRO A 9 -81.02 42.50 6.48
N GLY A 10 -79.71 42.03 6.50
CA GLY A 10 -79.00 41.57 5.31
C GLY A 10 -77.58 42.16 5.15
N GLU A 11 -77.21 43.19 5.94
CA GLU A 11 -75.81 43.69 5.90
C GLU A 11 -74.88 42.73 6.71
N ALA A 12 -73.99 42.08 6.00
CA ALA A 12 -72.95 41.26 6.60
C ALA A 12 -72.00 42.13 7.46
N PRO A 13 -71.61 41.72 8.66
CA PRO A 13 -70.70 42.49 9.49
C PRO A 13 -69.36 42.63 8.77
N LEU A 14 -68.87 43.85 8.63
CA LEU A 14 -67.57 44.20 8.03
C LEU A 14 -66.36 43.78 8.85
N LEU A 15 -66.56 42.97 9.90
CA LEU A 15 -65.51 42.33 10.65
C LEU A 15 -65.19 40.98 10.02
N SER A 16 -64.32 41.01 9.03
CA SER A 16 -63.62 39.78 8.55
C SER A 16 -62.89 39.19 9.72
N GLU A 17 -63.34 38.01 10.18
CA GLU A 17 -62.50 37.17 11.06
C GLU A 17 -61.20 36.91 10.34
N GLN A 18 -60.10 37.56 10.78
CA GLN A 18 -58.77 37.20 10.36
C GLN A 18 -58.51 35.76 10.76
N PRO A 19 -58.18 34.84 9.84
CA PRO A 19 -57.84 33.48 10.17
C PRO A 19 -56.62 33.53 11.09
N LEU A 20 -56.71 32.85 12.26
CA LEU A 20 -55.62 32.68 13.18
C LEU A 20 -54.40 32.11 12.43
N PRO A 21 -53.20 32.68 12.58
CA PRO A 21 -52.02 32.14 11.94
C PRO A 21 -51.87 30.67 12.32
N PRO A 22 -51.56 29.77 11.35
CA PRO A 22 -51.41 28.35 11.62
C PRO A 22 -50.40 28.15 12.76
N GLY A 23 -50.81 27.39 13.77
CA GLY A 23 -49.94 27.09 14.93
C GLY A 23 -48.57 26.58 14.43
N ARG A 24 -47.49 27.26 14.79
CA ARG A 24 -46.12 26.93 14.39
C ARG A 24 -45.79 25.56 14.97
N ASP A 25 -45.97 24.49 14.17
CA ASP A 25 -45.65 23.12 14.53
C ASP A 25 -44.17 23.02 14.88
N ARG A 26 -43.88 22.99 16.20
CA ARG A 26 -42.49 22.86 16.71
C ARG A 26 -41.82 21.55 16.26
N ARG A 27 -42.54 20.63 15.68
CA ARG A 27 -42.02 19.35 15.17
C ARG A 27 -41.19 19.54 13.90
N LEU A 28 -41.51 20.48 13.04
CA LEU A 28 -40.81 20.78 11.80
C LEU A 28 -39.33 21.19 12.04
N PRO A 29 -38.99 22.14 12.94
CA PRO A 29 -37.60 22.49 13.18
C PRO A 29 -36.79 21.37 13.84
N VAL A 30 -37.43 20.52 14.67
CA VAL A 30 -36.77 19.36 15.29
C VAL A 30 -36.41 18.31 14.26
N VAL A 31 -37.33 17.98 13.36
CA VAL A 31 -37.08 17.05 12.24
C VAL A 31 -35.98 17.60 11.32
N GLY A 32 -35.97 18.89 11.03
CA GLY A 32 -34.92 19.53 10.26
C GLY A 32 -33.54 19.47 10.92
N ALA A 33 -33.50 19.70 12.23
CA ALA A 33 -32.24 19.60 13.00
C ALA A 33 -31.69 18.17 13.03
N VAL A 34 -32.55 17.16 13.25
CA VAL A 34 -32.15 15.74 13.20
C VAL A 34 -31.65 15.35 11.81
N ALA A 35 -32.34 15.75 10.77
CA ALA A 35 -31.92 15.48 9.39
C ALA A 35 -30.56 16.14 9.06
N ALA A 36 -30.31 17.36 9.52
CA ALA A 36 -29.05 18.06 9.37
C ALA A 36 -27.88 17.32 10.09
N VAL A 37 -28.11 16.87 11.32
CA VAL A 37 -27.11 16.08 12.08
C VAL A 37 -26.80 14.76 11.38
N LEU A 38 -27.81 14.04 10.89
CA LEU A 38 -27.60 12.79 10.13
C LEU A 38 -26.84 13.03 8.85
N MET A 39 -27.12 14.13 8.13
CA MET A 39 -26.40 14.48 6.90
C MET A 39 -24.93 14.78 7.18
N VAL A 40 -24.62 15.55 8.23
CA VAL A 40 -23.23 15.83 8.65
C VAL A 40 -22.52 14.53 9.04
N ALA A 41 -23.16 13.66 9.80
CA ALA A 41 -22.60 12.36 10.17
C ALA A 41 -22.31 11.48 8.94
N ALA A 42 -23.25 11.42 7.99
CA ALA A 42 -23.08 10.68 6.73
C ALA A 42 -21.90 11.22 5.90
N ILE A 43 -21.79 12.54 5.74
CA ILE A 43 -20.66 13.18 5.03
C ILE A 43 -19.34 12.86 5.72
N THR A 44 -19.29 12.94 7.05
CA THR A 44 -18.07 12.63 7.82
C THR A 44 -17.63 11.18 7.61
N VAL A 45 -18.56 10.22 7.68
CA VAL A 45 -18.28 8.80 7.44
C VAL A 45 -17.81 8.57 6.01
N CYS A 46 -18.46 9.16 5.01
CA CYS A 46 -18.04 9.05 3.61
C CYS A 46 -16.63 9.62 3.39
N THR A 47 -16.33 10.77 3.99
CA THR A 47 -15.01 11.40 3.87
C THR A 47 -13.92 10.54 4.50
N LEU A 48 -14.17 9.99 5.70
CA LEU A 48 -13.23 9.07 6.36
C LEU A 48 -13.02 7.78 5.55
N MET A 49 -14.08 7.23 4.95
CA MET A 49 -13.96 6.06 4.08
C MET A 49 -13.14 6.35 2.81
N LEU A 50 -13.32 7.51 2.18
CA LEU A 50 -12.54 7.90 1.00
C LEU A 50 -11.06 8.06 1.33
N ILE A 51 -10.72 8.76 2.42
CA ILE A 51 -9.33 8.93 2.85
C ILE A 51 -8.67 7.58 3.14
N SER A 52 -9.36 6.68 3.84
CA SER A 52 -8.84 5.35 4.15
C SER A 52 -8.68 4.48 2.90
N HIS A 53 -9.54 4.65 1.90
CA HIS A 53 -9.46 3.92 0.64
C HIS A 53 -8.24 4.36 -0.19
N GLU A 54 -8.01 5.66 -0.34
CA GLU A 54 -6.83 6.20 -1.05
C GLU A 54 -5.52 5.78 -0.39
N ALA A 55 -5.44 5.80 0.94
CA ALA A 55 -4.26 5.34 1.67
C ALA A 55 -3.97 3.85 1.41
N ARG A 56 -4.99 3.01 1.37
CA ARG A 56 -4.84 1.57 1.07
C ARG A 56 -4.39 1.30 -0.37
N VAL A 57 -4.96 2.00 -1.35
CA VAL A 57 -4.59 1.87 -2.76
C VAL A 57 -3.14 2.30 -2.98
N THR A 58 -2.72 3.41 -2.39
CA THR A 58 -1.35 3.91 -2.48
C THR A 58 -0.35 2.95 -1.83
N THR A 59 -0.68 2.40 -0.65
CA THR A 59 0.17 1.42 0.03
C THR A 59 0.25 0.11 -0.77
N ALA A 60 -0.86 -0.37 -1.32
CA ALA A 60 -0.87 -1.57 -2.15
C ALA A 60 -0.04 -1.41 -3.43
N SER A 61 -0.06 -0.22 -4.05
CA SER A 61 0.76 0.11 -5.21
C SER A 61 2.26 0.11 -4.87
N LYS A 62 2.65 0.77 -3.76
CA LYS A 62 4.03 0.77 -3.26
C LYS A 62 4.52 -0.64 -2.93
N ASN A 63 3.70 -1.44 -2.26
CA ASN A 63 4.04 -2.82 -1.93
C ASN A 63 4.28 -3.65 -3.20
N ARG A 64 3.42 -3.50 -4.23
CA ARG A 64 3.59 -4.23 -5.49
C ARG A 64 4.88 -3.85 -6.20
N GLU A 65 5.23 -2.57 -6.23
CA GLU A 65 6.46 -2.08 -6.86
C GLU A 65 7.70 -2.68 -6.18
N VAL A 66 7.82 -2.57 -4.85
CA VAL A 66 8.98 -3.07 -4.11
C VAL A 66 9.05 -4.60 -4.16
N LEU A 67 7.91 -5.31 -4.04
CA LEU A 67 7.88 -6.77 -4.14
C LEU A 67 8.31 -7.26 -5.53
N SER A 68 7.86 -6.61 -6.60
CA SER A 68 8.29 -6.94 -7.96
C SER A 68 9.80 -6.79 -8.13
N TYR A 69 10.37 -5.70 -7.63
CA TYR A 69 11.80 -5.46 -7.67
C TYR A 69 12.58 -6.51 -6.85
N VAL A 70 12.21 -6.72 -5.58
CA VAL A 70 12.90 -7.67 -4.70
C VAL A 70 12.80 -9.10 -5.23
N THR A 71 11.65 -9.50 -5.76
CA THR A 71 11.48 -10.82 -6.39
C THR A 71 12.40 -10.99 -7.58
N GLY A 72 12.51 -9.99 -8.45
CA GLY A 72 13.44 -10.01 -9.60
C GLY A 72 14.89 -10.08 -9.16
N PHE A 73 15.29 -9.25 -8.19
CA PHE A 73 16.63 -9.27 -7.62
C PHE A 73 16.95 -10.65 -6.99
N MET A 74 16.09 -11.17 -6.14
CA MET A 74 16.32 -12.46 -5.45
C MET A 74 16.39 -13.65 -6.40
N THR A 75 15.57 -13.64 -7.45
CA THR A 75 15.65 -14.65 -8.51
C THR A 75 17.03 -14.61 -9.19
N GLY A 76 17.51 -13.41 -9.55
CA GLY A 76 18.83 -13.25 -10.13
C GLY A 76 19.98 -13.53 -9.17
N PHE A 77 19.84 -13.16 -7.90
CA PHE A 77 20.82 -13.39 -6.83
C PHE A 77 21.01 -14.87 -6.51
N THR A 78 19.94 -15.65 -6.54
CA THR A 78 19.98 -17.09 -6.23
C THR A 78 20.21 -17.96 -7.46
N SER A 79 20.20 -17.39 -8.69
CA SER A 79 20.53 -18.10 -9.91
C SER A 79 22.02 -17.92 -10.24
N LEU A 80 22.75 -19.04 -10.29
CA LEU A 80 24.18 -19.04 -10.55
C LEU A 80 24.47 -19.63 -11.93
N ASP A 81 25.20 -18.87 -12.77
CA ASP A 81 25.76 -19.33 -14.03
C ASP A 81 27.29 -19.17 -13.99
N PRO A 82 28.04 -20.28 -13.82
CA PRO A 82 29.50 -20.23 -13.75
C PRO A 82 30.16 -19.67 -15.02
N PHE A 83 29.52 -19.81 -16.17
CA PHE A 83 30.03 -19.30 -17.45
C PHE A 83 29.92 -17.78 -17.57
N HIS A 84 29.04 -17.16 -16.77
CA HIS A 84 28.78 -15.72 -16.74
C HIS A 84 29.00 -15.11 -15.36
N ALA A 85 30.01 -15.60 -14.62
CA ALA A 85 30.31 -15.18 -13.26
C ALA A 85 30.60 -13.67 -13.14
N ASN A 86 31.26 -13.05 -14.12
CA ASN A 86 31.50 -11.61 -14.14
C ASN A 86 30.16 -10.82 -14.24
N ASP A 87 29.28 -11.24 -15.13
CA ASP A 87 27.99 -10.59 -15.32
C ASP A 87 27.11 -10.70 -14.06
N TYR A 88 27.20 -11.84 -13.37
CA TYR A 88 26.53 -12.04 -12.07
C TYR A 88 27.02 -11.02 -11.05
N VAL A 89 28.35 -10.91 -10.85
CA VAL A 89 28.93 -9.99 -9.87
C VAL A 89 28.57 -8.53 -10.18
N LEU A 90 28.68 -8.11 -11.45
CA LEU A 90 28.38 -6.75 -11.87
C LEU A 90 26.88 -6.42 -11.69
N ARG A 91 26.00 -7.36 -11.97
CA ARG A 91 24.55 -7.20 -11.78
C ARG A 91 24.20 -6.99 -10.32
N VAL A 92 24.70 -7.86 -9.42
CA VAL A 92 24.44 -7.74 -7.97
C VAL A 92 25.04 -6.43 -7.45
N GLN A 93 26.23 -6.05 -7.86
CA GLN A 93 26.86 -4.76 -7.51
C GLN A 93 26.01 -3.57 -7.99
N GLY A 94 25.44 -3.62 -9.17
CA GLY A 94 24.59 -2.57 -9.73
C GLY A 94 23.29 -2.35 -8.93
N ASP A 95 22.77 -3.43 -8.33
CA ASP A 95 21.55 -3.42 -7.53
C ASP A 95 21.79 -3.27 -6.01
N ALA A 96 23.06 -3.30 -5.58
CA ALA A 96 23.45 -3.13 -4.18
C ALA A 96 23.61 -1.65 -3.82
N THR A 97 23.36 -1.31 -2.54
CA THR A 97 23.65 -0.01 -1.93
C THR A 97 23.97 -0.17 -0.45
N GLY A 98 24.38 0.91 0.22
CA GLY A 98 24.61 0.92 1.66
C GLY A 98 25.66 -0.10 2.12
N ASP A 99 25.37 -0.78 3.22
CA ASP A 99 26.32 -1.73 3.82
C ASP A 99 26.42 -3.03 2.98
N PHE A 100 25.34 -3.45 2.35
CA PHE A 100 25.37 -4.60 1.44
C PHE A 100 26.30 -4.37 0.25
N ALA A 101 26.29 -3.16 -0.34
CA ALA A 101 27.18 -2.83 -1.45
C ALA A 101 28.64 -2.85 -1.01
N LYS A 102 28.97 -2.30 0.16
CA LYS A 102 30.35 -2.31 0.70
C LYS A 102 30.84 -3.75 0.93
N GLU A 103 30.06 -4.54 1.66
CA GLU A 103 30.44 -5.92 1.96
C GLU A 103 30.58 -6.76 0.69
N TYR A 104 29.68 -6.56 -0.28
CA TYR A 104 29.73 -7.27 -1.56
C TYR A 104 30.96 -6.85 -2.38
N GLN A 105 31.30 -5.56 -2.41
CA GLN A 105 32.45 -5.02 -3.11
C GLN A 105 33.78 -5.53 -2.51
N ASP A 106 33.88 -5.56 -1.19
CA ASP A 106 35.07 -6.06 -0.47
C ASP A 106 35.32 -7.55 -0.78
N LYS A 107 34.26 -8.31 -1.01
CA LYS A 107 34.32 -9.74 -1.31
C LYS A 107 34.16 -10.08 -2.80
N ALA A 108 34.09 -9.09 -3.68
CA ALA A 108 33.73 -9.29 -5.09
C ALA A 108 34.62 -10.33 -5.83
N ASN A 109 35.93 -10.30 -5.60
CA ASN A 109 36.86 -11.27 -6.20
C ASN A 109 36.67 -12.69 -5.66
N GLU A 110 36.38 -12.83 -4.38
CA GLU A 110 36.09 -14.12 -3.74
C GLU A 110 34.77 -14.69 -4.28
N ILE A 111 33.72 -13.86 -4.33
CA ILE A 111 32.39 -14.22 -4.88
C ILE A 111 32.53 -14.64 -6.35
N LEU A 112 33.29 -13.89 -7.15
CA LEU A 112 33.56 -14.22 -8.56
C LEU A 112 34.15 -15.63 -8.70
N LEU A 113 35.18 -15.94 -7.90
CA LEU A 113 35.83 -17.26 -7.94
C LEU A 113 34.88 -18.37 -7.44
N GLN A 114 34.07 -18.09 -6.43
CA GLN A 114 33.08 -19.03 -5.94
C GLN A 114 32.02 -19.33 -6.99
N VAL A 115 31.47 -18.30 -7.65
CA VAL A 115 30.46 -18.46 -8.71
C VAL A 115 31.05 -19.20 -9.91
N ALA A 116 32.28 -18.85 -10.35
CA ALA A 116 32.94 -19.52 -11.48
C ALA A 116 33.24 -21.01 -11.23
N ARG A 117 33.30 -21.44 -9.97
CA ARG A 117 33.51 -22.84 -9.58
C ARG A 117 32.24 -23.57 -9.13
N ALA A 118 31.14 -22.84 -9.01
CA ALA A 118 29.87 -23.41 -8.58
C ALA A 118 29.25 -24.29 -9.66
N GLU A 119 28.35 -25.18 -9.27
CA GLU A 119 27.46 -25.83 -10.22
C GLU A 119 26.36 -24.86 -10.65
N PRO A 120 25.91 -24.93 -11.91
CA PRO A 120 24.78 -24.13 -12.37
C PRO A 120 23.56 -24.35 -11.48
N ALA A 121 22.94 -23.25 -11.03
CA ALA A 121 21.79 -23.28 -10.17
C ALA A 121 20.71 -22.31 -10.66
N THR A 122 19.47 -22.73 -10.57
CA THR A 122 18.30 -21.89 -10.88
C THR A 122 17.59 -21.54 -9.60
N GLY A 123 17.54 -20.24 -9.30
CA GLY A 123 16.76 -19.68 -8.19
C GLY A 123 15.36 -19.33 -8.62
N SER A 124 14.41 -19.54 -7.73
CA SER A 124 13.04 -19.06 -7.87
C SER A 124 12.54 -18.52 -6.53
N VAL A 125 11.69 -17.51 -6.58
CA VAL A 125 11.01 -16.99 -5.39
C VAL A 125 9.71 -17.74 -5.24
N LEU A 126 9.56 -18.41 -4.09
CA LEU A 126 8.33 -19.12 -3.73
C LEU A 126 7.26 -18.16 -3.22
N ASP A 127 7.67 -17.21 -2.37
CA ASP A 127 6.78 -16.20 -1.80
C ASP A 127 7.59 -14.99 -1.33
N ALA A 128 6.96 -13.82 -1.33
CA ALA A 128 7.55 -12.57 -0.85
C ALA A 128 6.48 -11.66 -0.23
N GLY A 129 6.81 -11.04 0.90
CA GLY A 129 5.92 -10.13 1.61
C GLY A 129 6.66 -8.94 2.23
N VAL A 130 6.06 -7.76 2.16
CA VAL A 130 6.58 -6.59 2.90
C VAL A 130 6.27 -6.79 4.37
N GLU A 131 7.31 -6.92 5.18
CA GLU A 131 7.19 -6.98 6.63
C GLU A 131 6.86 -5.59 7.19
N ARG A 132 7.64 -4.58 6.76
CA ARG A 132 7.55 -3.23 7.31
C ARG A 132 8.11 -2.20 6.34
N TRP A 133 7.50 -1.01 6.35
CA TRP A 133 8.09 0.21 5.83
C TRP A 133 8.79 0.95 6.96
N ASN A 134 10.02 1.39 6.70
CA ASN A 134 10.82 2.17 7.64
C ASN A 134 10.56 3.67 7.44
N ASP A 135 10.93 4.49 8.44
CA ASP A 135 10.71 5.95 8.42
C ASP A 135 11.51 6.66 7.31
N ASP A 136 12.61 6.06 6.85
CA ASP A 136 13.43 6.55 5.74
C ASP A 136 12.86 6.19 4.35
N GLY A 137 11.71 5.54 4.32
CA GLY A 137 11.05 5.10 3.08
C GLY A 137 11.62 3.80 2.50
N SER A 138 12.55 3.13 3.17
CA SER A 138 12.96 1.78 2.82
C SER A 138 11.93 0.73 3.27
N ALA A 139 11.96 -0.44 2.64
CA ALA A 139 11.05 -1.55 2.96
C ALA A 139 11.84 -2.80 3.36
N ASN A 140 11.46 -3.42 4.47
CA ASN A 140 11.90 -4.76 4.82
C ASN A 140 10.96 -5.77 4.17
N VAL A 141 11.54 -6.68 3.40
CA VAL A 141 10.82 -7.70 2.64
C VAL A 141 11.33 -9.08 3.06
N ILE A 142 10.43 -9.94 3.49
CA ILE A 142 10.73 -11.36 3.72
C ILE A 142 10.51 -12.09 2.40
N VAL A 143 11.49 -12.92 2.02
CA VAL A 143 11.45 -13.69 0.78
C VAL A 143 11.81 -15.13 1.05
N ALA A 144 11.02 -16.06 0.56
CA ALA A 144 11.33 -17.48 0.50
C ALA A 144 11.80 -17.86 -0.90
N THR A 145 13.00 -18.41 -1.01
CA THR A 145 13.58 -18.82 -2.29
C THR A 145 13.80 -20.32 -2.33
N LEU A 146 13.65 -20.90 -3.49
CA LEU A 146 14.04 -22.27 -3.83
C LEU A 146 15.18 -22.21 -4.84
N VAL A 147 16.27 -22.87 -4.54
CA VAL A 147 17.43 -23.04 -5.42
C VAL A 147 17.49 -24.49 -5.86
N THR A 148 17.42 -24.71 -7.15
CA THR A 148 17.52 -26.02 -7.78
C THR A 148 18.86 -26.13 -8.51
N SER A 149 19.67 -27.13 -8.17
CA SER A 149 20.92 -27.46 -8.87
C SER A 149 20.94 -28.93 -9.25
N LYS A 150 21.79 -29.27 -10.23
CA LYS A 150 21.97 -30.66 -10.67
C LYS A 150 23.37 -31.12 -10.31
N SER A 151 23.50 -32.40 -9.98
CA SER A 151 24.85 -33.01 -9.86
C SER A 151 25.60 -32.96 -11.18
N PRO A 152 26.96 -32.98 -11.17
CA PRO A 152 27.77 -32.95 -12.39
C PRO A 152 27.43 -34.04 -13.43
N ASP A 153 26.97 -35.19 -12.96
CA ASP A 153 26.53 -36.31 -13.80
C ASP A 153 25.06 -36.17 -14.30
N GLY A 154 24.37 -35.08 -13.89
CA GLY A 154 22.99 -34.78 -14.27
C GLY A 154 21.91 -35.69 -13.67
N LYS A 155 22.32 -36.68 -12.85
CA LYS A 155 21.40 -37.74 -12.38
C LYS A 155 20.62 -37.35 -11.13
N ARG A 156 21.14 -36.38 -10.34
CA ARG A 156 20.49 -35.94 -9.10
C ARG A 156 20.15 -34.47 -9.19
N VAL A 157 18.98 -34.13 -8.68
CA VAL A 157 18.51 -32.77 -8.49
C VAL A 157 18.56 -32.47 -7.00
N PHE A 158 19.16 -31.35 -6.64
CA PHE A 158 19.19 -30.83 -5.29
C PHE A 158 18.32 -29.60 -5.22
N GLU A 159 17.48 -29.55 -4.20
CA GLU A 159 16.63 -28.40 -3.91
C GLU A 159 16.92 -27.88 -2.52
N ASN A 160 17.13 -26.60 -2.41
CA ASN A 160 17.36 -25.93 -1.14
C ASN A 160 16.46 -24.71 -1.01
N THR A 161 15.72 -24.65 0.09
CA THR A 161 14.85 -23.52 0.41
C THR A 161 15.47 -22.66 1.48
N THR A 162 15.58 -21.36 1.21
CA THR A 162 16.14 -20.39 2.15
C THR A 162 15.19 -19.22 2.33
N ARG A 163 15.08 -18.73 3.55
CA ARG A 163 14.33 -17.52 3.87
C ARG A 163 15.28 -16.35 4.07
N TRP A 164 14.93 -15.21 3.46
CA TRP A 164 15.74 -14.00 3.45
C TRP A 164 14.96 -12.83 4.00
N MET A 165 15.69 -11.92 4.65
CA MET A 165 15.26 -10.57 4.93
C MET A 165 16.06 -9.64 4.04
N ALA A 166 15.38 -8.98 3.10
CA ALA A 166 15.96 -7.99 2.19
C ALA A 166 15.44 -6.60 2.57
N THR A 167 16.34 -5.63 2.74
CA THR A 167 15.95 -4.22 2.88
C THR A 167 16.14 -3.52 1.54
N ALA A 168 15.04 -3.09 0.94
CA ALA A 168 15.03 -2.34 -0.31
C ALA A 168 14.95 -0.84 -0.03
N THR A 169 15.88 -0.07 -0.56
CA THR A 169 15.98 1.38 -0.41
C THR A 169 15.88 2.04 -1.78
N ARG A 170 15.28 3.23 -1.85
CA ARG A 170 15.14 3.95 -3.12
C ARG A 170 16.31 4.94 -3.28
N GLU A 171 17.08 4.78 -4.38
CA GLU A 171 18.09 5.73 -4.79
C GLU A 171 17.63 6.45 -6.07
N GLY A 172 17.26 7.72 -5.92
CA GLY A 172 16.64 8.48 -7.02
C GLY A 172 15.33 7.82 -7.47
N ASN A 173 15.31 7.30 -8.69
CA ASN A 173 14.11 6.65 -9.24
C ASN A 173 14.22 5.12 -9.32
N ARG A 174 15.23 4.50 -8.69
CA ARG A 174 15.45 3.05 -8.71
C ARG A 174 15.48 2.48 -7.30
N TRP A 175 14.94 1.26 -7.18
CA TRP A 175 15.12 0.46 -5.99
C TRP A 175 16.51 -0.19 -5.99
N LYS A 176 17.09 -0.35 -4.80
CA LYS A 176 18.34 -1.07 -4.57
C LYS A 176 18.28 -1.82 -3.25
N ILE A 177 19.07 -2.85 -3.10
CA ILE A 177 19.17 -3.62 -1.86
C ILE A 177 20.25 -3.02 -0.98
N SER A 178 19.88 -2.58 0.22
CA SER A 178 20.81 -2.00 1.21
C SER A 178 21.24 -2.98 2.28
N ASN A 179 20.47 -4.05 2.50
CA ASN A 179 20.81 -5.13 3.43
C ASN A 179 20.18 -6.44 2.96
N LEU A 180 20.88 -7.55 3.14
CA LEU A 180 20.41 -8.90 2.80
C LEU A 180 20.95 -9.89 3.83
N THR A 181 20.05 -10.52 4.57
CA THR A 181 20.39 -11.50 5.62
C THR A 181 19.52 -12.74 5.52
N THR A 182 20.05 -13.89 5.91
CA THR A 182 19.25 -15.11 6.05
C THR A 182 18.48 -15.09 7.36
N VAL A 183 17.21 -15.57 7.31
CA VAL A 183 16.37 -15.75 8.49
C VAL A 183 16.30 -17.23 8.81
N VAL A 184 16.73 -17.58 9.99
CA VAL A 184 16.72 -18.97 10.51
C VAL A 184 15.33 -19.29 11.08
#